data_b3d40f1bfd319ee63fe95ba77ac822d8
#
_entry.id   b3d40f1bfd319ee63fe95ba77ac822d8
#
_cell.length_a   1.000
_cell.length_b   1.000
_cell.length_c   1.000
_cell.angle_alpha   90.00
_cell.angle_beta   90.00
_cell.angle_gamma   90.00
#
_symmetry.space_group_name_H-M   'P 1'
#
loop_
_entity.id
_entity.type
_entity.pdbx_description
1 polymer ?
#
loop_
_entity_poly.entity_id
_entity_poly.type
_entity_poly.pdbx_seq_one_letter_code
_entity_poly.pdbx_strand_id
1 'polypeptide(L)'
;MKSPTTYLLPYADISWQPDNTPYANAFEDIYWSNAGGLEEKQYIFLEGCDVQYRWRTLTPNARFTILETGFGFGLNFLLTVRAWQSEPHPQNARLEYIAYEQHLVSPHDLKKMAGLFGLEAELELMLEQYPEPVPGNHTIWIADDICLHLVVGEIHDQIETLEAEVDGIYLDGFTPSQNDAMWNEALLSKLVSCLRPGGKVSTYTVAGALRRALIKYGLTVEKAKGFGRKRDMLIAEKPGDWQPASHNIKKIIVIGAGLTGLLCAKALRRRGHKVSLVDQTSEPLGALRQIKQIAIYPQLSKTPQPYSNLYLRAYQYFLRHQALHACGRIE
;
A
#
# COMPACT_ATOMS: atom_id res chain seq x y z
N MET A 1 -10.89 10.34 -16.90
CA MET A 1 -10.49 8.92 -16.83
C MET A 1 -10.70 8.27 -18.20
N LYS A 2 -9.65 7.66 -18.77
CA LYS A 2 -9.81 6.82 -19.96
C LYS A 2 -10.65 5.60 -19.59
N SER A 3 -11.57 5.16 -20.43
CA SER A 3 -12.29 3.90 -20.19
C SER A 3 -11.32 2.74 -20.15
N PRO A 4 -11.40 1.84 -19.16
CA PRO A 4 -10.52 0.69 -19.11
C PRO A 4 -10.72 -0.19 -20.35
N THR A 5 -9.64 -0.65 -20.93
CA THR A 5 -9.67 -1.55 -22.10
C THR A 5 -9.76 -3.02 -21.72
N THR A 6 -9.45 -3.34 -20.48
CA THR A 6 -9.46 -4.70 -19.92
C THR A 6 -9.88 -4.69 -18.45
N TYR A 7 -10.39 -5.82 -17.98
CA TYR A 7 -10.72 -6.03 -16.56
C TYR A 7 -9.51 -6.35 -15.69
N LEU A 8 -8.53 -7.03 -16.28
CA LEU A 8 -7.30 -7.44 -15.59
C LEU A 8 -6.10 -6.89 -16.34
N LEU A 9 -5.16 -6.34 -15.63
CA LEU A 9 -3.84 -6.05 -16.15
C LEU A 9 -3.00 -7.35 -16.19
N PRO A 10 -1.98 -7.43 -17.04
CA PRO A 10 -1.02 -8.52 -16.95
C PRO A 10 -0.24 -8.43 -15.63
N TYR A 11 0.24 -9.57 -15.13
CA TYR A 11 1.29 -9.58 -14.14
C TYR A 11 2.60 -9.04 -14.73
N ALA A 12 3.52 -8.62 -13.85
CA ALA A 12 4.85 -8.18 -14.25
C ALA A 12 5.57 -9.29 -15.02
N ASP A 13 6.17 -8.92 -16.14
CA ASP A 13 7.00 -9.83 -16.96
C ASP A 13 8.41 -9.87 -16.38
N ILE A 14 8.72 -10.96 -15.67
CA ILE A 14 9.94 -11.12 -14.88
C ILE A 14 10.75 -12.31 -15.37
N SER A 15 12.04 -12.07 -15.62
CA SER A 15 13.06 -13.10 -15.84
C SER A 15 13.98 -13.20 -14.64
N TRP A 16 14.20 -14.42 -14.14
CA TRP A 16 15.14 -14.65 -13.05
C TRP A 16 16.54 -14.96 -13.62
N GLN A 17 17.53 -14.17 -13.21
CA GLN A 17 18.93 -14.39 -13.56
C GLN A 17 19.51 -15.59 -12.78
N PRO A 18 20.64 -16.18 -13.21
CA PRO A 18 21.24 -17.34 -12.54
C PRO A 18 21.62 -17.09 -11.07
N ASP A 19 21.85 -15.85 -10.69
CA ASP A 19 22.17 -15.41 -9.34
C ASP A 19 20.94 -15.05 -8.48
N ASN A 20 19.74 -15.41 -8.94
CA ASN A 20 18.46 -15.09 -8.32
C ASN A 20 18.09 -13.59 -8.31
N THR A 21 18.67 -12.78 -9.19
CA THR A 21 18.22 -11.40 -9.41
C THR A 21 17.01 -11.38 -10.34
N PRO A 22 15.87 -10.79 -9.96
CA PRO A 22 14.73 -10.64 -10.86
C PRO A 22 14.93 -9.43 -11.78
N TYR A 23 14.73 -9.65 -13.05
CA TYR A 23 14.84 -8.66 -14.11
C TYR A 23 13.47 -8.35 -14.70
N ALA A 24 13.11 -7.08 -14.72
CA ALA A 24 11.88 -6.59 -15.36
C ALA A 24 12.10 -6.43 -16.86
N ASN A 25 11.53 -7.34 -17.65
CA ASN A 25 11.75 -7.34 -19.11
C ASN A 25 11.21 -6.07 -19.78
N ALA A 26 10.08 -5.52 -19.26
CA ALA A 26 9.45 -4.32 -19.81
C ALA A 26 10.23 -3.03 -19.54
N PHE A 27 11.07 -2.98 -18.50
CA PHE A 27 11.81 -1.80 -18.06
C PHE A 27 13.32 -1.95 -18.24
N GLU A 28 13.79 -3.11 -18.69
CA GLU A 28 15.22 -3.42 -18.86
C GLU A 28 16.05 -3.11 -17.60
N ASP A 29 15.51 -3.40 -16.40
CA ASP A 29 16.13 -3.08 -15.12
C ASP A 29 15.90 -4.21 -14.09
N ILE A 30 16.65 -4.20 -13.00
CA ILE A 30 16.54 -5.18 -11.91
C ILE A 30 15.73 -4.63 -10.73
N TYR A 31 14.98 -5.51 -10.04
CA TYR A 31 14.22 -5.09 -8.85
C TYR A 31 15.12 -4.88 -7.62
N TRP A 32 16.22 -5.59 -7.51
CA TRP A 32 17.24 -5.39 -6.48
C TRP A 32 18.60 -5.89 -6.94
N SER A 33 19.64 -5.38 -6.31
CA SER A 33 21.02 -5.84 -6.58
C SER A 33 21.42 -6.98 -5.65
N ASN A 34 22.30 -7.88 -6.13
CA ASN A 34 22.85 -8.98 -5.33
C ASN A 34 23.74 -8.53 -4.17
N ALA A 35 24.04 -7.25 -4.06
CA ALA A 35 24.94 -6.70 -3.03
C ALA A 35 24.22 -6.39 -1.71
N GLY A 36 23.15 -7.10 -1.35
CA GLY A 36 22.41 -6.91 -0.10
C GLY A 36 21.06 -6.24 -0.31
N GLY A 37 20.16 -6.86 -1.14
CA GLY A 37 18.87 -6.27 -1.52
C GLY A 37 17.98 -5.90 -0.33
N LEU A 38 17.98 -6.69 0.75
CA LEU A 38 17.16 -6.45 1.94
C LEU A 38 17.75 -5.33 2.81
N GLU A 39 19.03 -5.38 3.10
CA GLU A 39 19.75 -4.40 3.89
C GLU A 39 19.78 -3.04 3.17
N GLU A 40 19.89 -3.05 1.84
CA GLU A 40 19.81 -1.82 1.03
C GLU A 40 18.45 -1.16 1.19
N LYS A 41 17.35 -1.91 1.11
CA LYS A 41 15.98 -1.40 1.27
C LYS A 41 15.75 -0.85 2.67
N GLN A 42 16.20 -1.56 3.69
CA GLN A 42 16.11 -1.10 5.07
C GLN A 42 16.86 0.22 5.27
N TYR A 43 18.12 0.27 4.84
CA TYR A 43 18.97 1.46 4.98
C TYR A 43 18.42 2.68 4.24
N ILE A 44 18.06 2.49 2.96
CA ILE A 44 17.60 3.61 2.13
C ILE A 44 16.24 4.10 2.60
N PHE A 45 15.28 3.23 2.84
CA PHE A 45 13.89 3.66 3.03
C PHE A 45 13.50 3.75 4.49
N LEU A 46 13.68 2.72 5.29
CA LEU A 46 13.25 2.74 6.69
C LEU A 46 14.12 3.72 7.52
N GLU A 47 15.43 3.56 7.43
CA GLU A 47 16.37 4.44 8.15
C GLU A 47 16.39 5.84 7.52
N GLY A 48 16.39 5.94 6.18
CA GLY A 48 16.36 7.23 5.48
C GLY A 48 15.16 8.10 5.83
N CYS A 49 14.00 7.50 6.14
CA CYS A 49 12.82 8.21 6.63
C CYS A 49 12.69 8.23 8.16
N ASP A 50 13.65 7.74 8.92
CA ASP A 50 13.66 7.64 10.39
C ASP A 50 12.38 7.00 10.96
N VAL A 51 11.78 6.03 10.26
CA VAL A 51 10.44 5.54 10.61
C VAL A 51 10.39 4.91 12.00
N GLN A 52 11.36 4.07 12.35
CA GLN A 52 11.42 3.40 13.64
C GLN A 52 11.58 4.38 14.81
N TYR A 53 12.41 5.43 14.64
CA TYR A 53 12.55 6.48 15.65
C TYR A 53 11.22 7.23 15.86
N ARG A 54 10.51 7.57 14.77
CA ARG A 54 9.23 8.26 14.81
C ARG A 54 8.12 7.42 15.44
N TRP A 55 8.10 6.11 15.21
CA TRP A 55 7.11 5.22 15.83
C TRP A 55 7.17 5.22 17.35
N ARG A 56 8.37 5.33 17.94
CA ARG A 56 8.56 5.42 19.40
C ARG A 56 8.01 6.72 19.98
N THR A 57 7.83 7.75 19.17
CA THR A 57 7.29 9.06 19.57
C THR A 57 5.80 9.24 19.23
N LEU A 58 5.14 8.21 18.69
CA LEU A 58 3.71 8.23 18.44
C LEU A 58 2.92 8.40 19.73
N THR A 59 1.73 8.95 19.61
CA THR A 59 0.75 9.02 20.71
C THR A 59 -0.27 7.88 20.58
N PRO A 60 -1.00 7.51 21.65
CA PRO A 60 -2.09 6.54 21.54
C PRO A 60 -3.10 6.93 20.45
N ASN A 61 -3.55 5.94 19.69
CA ASN A 61 -4.44 6.12 18.53
C ASN A 61 -3.83 6.95 17.39
N ALA A 62 -2.52 7.16 17.36
CA ALA A 62 -1.88 7.82 16.23
C ALA A 62 -1.93 6.94 14.98
N ARG A 63 -1.81 7.59 13.82
CA ARG A 63 -1.65 6.94 12.53
C ARG A 63 -0.34 7.41 11.90
N PHE A 64 0.47 6.46 11.48
CA PHE A 64 1.67 6.71 10.69
C PHE A 64 1.43 6.22 9.25
N THR A 65 1.62 7.09 8.29
CA THR A 65 1.33 6.79 6.89
C THR A 65 2.59 6.86 6.04
N ILE A 66 2.88 5.78 5.31
CA ILE A 66 3.95 5.70 4.32
C ILE A 66 3.32 5.65 2.93
N LEU A 67 3.96 6.33 1.96
CA LEU A 67 3.62 6.23 0.55
C LEU A 67 4.84 5.71 -0.23
N GLU A 68 4.63 4.72 -1.08
CA GLU A 68 5.64 4.15 -1.96
C GLU A 68 5.20 4.26 -3.43
N THR A 69 6.12 4.67 -4.31
CA THR A 69 5.80 4.88 -5.72
C THR A 69 5.88 3.64 -6.59
N GLY A 70 6.68 2.65 -6.22
CA GLY A 70 6.82 1.37 -6.93
C GLY A 70 6.86 0.20 -5.96
N PHE A 71 5.74 -0.53 -5.84
CA PHE A 71 5.61 -1.65 -4.90
C PHE A 71 6.49 -2.84 -5.27
N GLY A 72 6.55 -3.18 -6.57
CA GLY A 72 7.31 -4.31 -7.07
C GLY A 72 7.00 -5.61 -6.33
N PHE A 73 8.00 -6.21 -5.72
CA PHE A 73 7.87 -7.42 -4.89
C PHE A 73 7.34 -7.13 -3.46
N GLY A 74 7.11 -5.88 -3.11
CA GLY A 74 6.69 -5.48 -1.78
C GLY A 74 7.77 -5.57 -0.71
N LEU A 75 9.05 -5.60 -1.08
CA LEU A 75 10.17 -5.72 -0.12
C LEU A 75 10.16 -4.62 0.94
N ASN A 76 10.00 -3.35 0.53
CA ASN A 76 9.93 -2.22 1.46
C ASN A 76 8.75 -2.37 2.43
N PHE A 77 7.60 -2.80 1.91
CA PHE A 77 6.40 -3.04 2.72
C PHE A 77 6.60 -4.17 3.73
N LEU A 78 7.08 -5.34 3.30
CA LEU A 78 7.28 -6.50 4.19
C LEU A 78 8.33 -6.21 5.27
N LEU A 79 9.41 -5.49 4.91
CA LEU A 79 10.38 -4.99 5.89
C LEU A 79 9.76 -4.01 6.88
N THR A 80 8.91 -3.10 6.40
CA THR A 80 8.20 -2.13 7.24
C THR A 80 7.25 -2.84 8.19
N VAL A 81 6.52 -3.87 7.74
CA VAL A 81 5.68 -4.73 8.59
C VAL A 81 6.49 -5.40 9.68
N ARG A 82 7.60 -6.08 9.31
CA ARG A 82 8.52 -6.73 10.27
C ARG A 82 9.05 -5.75 11.31
N ALA A 83 9.48 -4.58 10.88
CA ALA A 83 9.98 -3.53 11.76
C ALA A 83 8.89 -3.00 12.69
N TRP A 84 7.67 -2.75 12.18
CA TRP A 84 6.54 -2.31 12.99
C TRP A 84 6.18 -3.34 14.07
N GLN A 85 6.12 -4.61 13.72
CA GLN A 85 5.80 -5.69 14.68
C GLN A 85 6.87 -5.88 15.75
N SER A 86 8.13 -5.55 15.45
CA SER A 86 9.26 -5.69 16.39
C SER A 86 9.53 -4.45 17.27
N GLU A 87 9.04 -3.28 16.85
CA GLU A 87 9.25 -2.03 17.59
C GLU A 87 8.09 -1.75 18.57
N PRO A 88 8.39 -1.24 19.77
CA PRO A 88 7.35 -0.79 20.67
C PRO A 88 6.65 0.45 20.10
N HIS A 89 5.32 0.42 20.07
CA HIS A 89 4.49 1.55 19.68
C HIS A 89 3.27 1.68 20.62
N PRO A 90 2.67 2.88 20.74
CA PRO A 90 1.58 3.11 21.67
C PRO A 90 0.32 2.32 21.31
N GLN A 91 -0.52 2.11 22.32
CA GLN A 91 -1.79 1.42 22.17
C GLN A 91 -2.63 2.01 21.04
N ASN A 92 -3.18 1.16 20.19
CA ASN A 92 -4.00 1.50 19.03
C ASN A 92 -3.34 2.43 18.00
N ALA A 93 -2.01 2.58 18.03
CA ALA A 93 -1.29 3.19 16.92
C ALA A 93 -1.45 2.31 15.67
N ARG A 94 -1.43 2.92 14.47
CA ARG A 94 -1.69 2.24 13.21
C ARG A 94 -0.70 2.63 12.15
N LEU A 95 -0.29 1.64 11.38
CA LEU A 95 0.51 1.79 10.16
C LEU A 95 -0.43 1.72 8.95
N GLU A 96 -0.47 2.80 8.18
CA GLU A 96 -1.13 2.85 6.87
C GLU A 96 -0.03 2.90 5.80
N TYR A 97 -0.09 2.01 4.86
CA TYR A 97 0.89 1.94 3.78
C TYR A 97 0.18 2.08 2.43
N ILE A 98 0.50 3.10 1.67
CA ILE A 98 -0.04 3.36 0.34
C ILE A 98 1.04 3.03 -0.67
N ALA A 99 0.79 2.12 -1.58
CA ALA A 99 1.75 1.75 -2.61
C ALA A 99 1.11 1.73 -3.98
N TYR A 100 1.85 2.20 -4.98
CA TYR A 100 1.45 2.14 -6.39
C TYR A 100 2.23 1.05 -7.10
N GLU A 101 1.55 0.33 -7.99
CA GLU A 101 2.18 -0.68 -8.84
C GLU A 101 1.43 -0.82 -10.16
N GLN A 102 2.14 -0.68 -11.26
CA GLN A 102 1.55 -0.79 -12.58
C GLN A 102 1.18 -2.23 -12.91
N HIS A 103 2.06 -3.17 -12.61
CA HIS A 103 1.91 -4.59 -12.90
C HIS A 103 2.27 -5.42 -11.66
N LEU A 104 1.26 -6.02 -11.03
CA LEU A 104 1.49 -6.85 -9.86
C LEU A 104 2.47 -7.99 -10.17
N VAL A 105 3.35 -8.28 -9.23
CA VAL A 105 4.20 -9.48 -9.28
C VAL A 105 3.34 -10.71 -9.01
N SER A 106 3.59 -11.81 -9.72
CA SER A 106 2.83 -13.03 -9.53
C SER A 106 3.01 -13.61 -8.12
N PRO A 107 1.99 -14.28 -7.54
CA PRO A 107 2.16 -14.98 -6.26
C PRO A 107 3.30 -16.00 -6.25
N HIS A 108 3.61 -16.60 -7.40
CA HIS A 108 4.73 -17.53 -7.57
C HIS A 108 6.07 -16.82 -7.35
N ASP A 109 6.27 -15.68 -8.00
CA ASP A 109 7.52 -14.92 -7.91
C ASP A 109 7.66 -14.27 -6.52
N LEU A 110 6.57 -13.81 -5.92
CA LEU A 110 6.56 -13.32 -4.53
C LEU A 110 7.02 -14.39 -3.54
N LYS A 111 6.54 -15.63 -3.68
CA LYS A 111 6.98 -16.76 -2.82
C LYS A 111 8.45 -17.09 -3.01
N LYS A 112 8.93 -17.06 -4.25
CA LYS A 112 10.36 -17.25 -4.53
C LYS A 112 11.20 -16.19 -3.86
N MET A 113 10.82 -14.91 -3.97
CA MET A 113 11.51 -13.80 -3.29
C MET A 113 11.50 -13.99 -1.77
N ALA A 114 10.37 -14.32 -1.16
CA ALA A 114 10.28 -14.49 0.29
C ALA A 114 11.21 -15.58 0.79
N GLY A 115 11.32 -16.71 0.07
CA GLY A 115 12.24 -17.78 0.40
C GLY A 115 13.73 -17.38 0.30
N LEU A 116 14.07 -16.40 -0.55
CA LEU A 116 15.43 -15.85 -0.64
C LEU A 116 15.80 -14.96 0.54
N PHE A 117 14.81 -14.26 1.10
CA PHE A 117 15.02 -13.22 2.12
C PHE A 117 14.47 -13.58 3.51
N GLY A 118 13.90 -14.77 3.69
CA GLY A 118 13.30 -15.18 4.96
C GLY A 118 12.12 -14.28 5.36
N LEU A 119 11.25 -13.96 4.38
CA LEU A 119 10.06 -13.09 4.53
C LEU A 119 8.75 -13.89 4.36
N GLU A 120 8.80 -15.21 4.51
CA GLU A 120 7.65 -16.08 4.24
C GLU A 120 6.46 -15.78 5.15
N ALA A 121 6.73 -15.49 6.42
CA ALA A 121 5.67 -15.21 7.40
C ALA A 121 4.91 -13.92 7.08
N GLU A 122 5.64 -12.84 6.80
CA GLU A 122 5.04 -11.56 6.43
C GLU A 122 4.33 -11.64 5.08
N LEU A 123 4.93 -12.37 4.13
CA LEU A 123 4.33 -12.57 2.81
C LEU A 123 3.03 -13.38 2.90
N GLU A 124 2.96 -14.42 3.72
CA GLU A 124 1.75 -15.24 3.86
C GLU A 124 0.55 -14.40 4.29
N LEU A 125 0.73 -13.52 5.29
CA LEU A 125 -0.30 -12.59 5.72
C LEU A 125 -0.79 -11.66 4.59
N MET A 126 0.11 -11.24 3.71
CA MET A 126 -0.25 -10.43 2.55
C MET A 126 -0.95 -11.26 1.48
N LEU A 127 -0.46 -12.47 1.19
CA LEU A 127 -0.98 -13.34 0.11
C LEU A 127 -2.41 -13.80 0.37
N GLU A 128 -2.82 -13.95 1.63
CA GLU A 128 -4.22 -14.27 1.97
C GLU A 128 -5.22 -13.29 1.36
N GLN A 129 -4.80 -12.04 1.13
CA GLN A 129 -5.64 -10.97 0.61
C GLN A 129 -5.07 -10.34 -0.67
N TYR A 130 -4.00 -10.90 -1.24
CA TYR A 130 -3.38 -10.35 -2.45
C TYR A 130 -4.37 -10.38 -3.62
N PRO A 131 -4.56 -9.26 -4.34
CA PRO A 131 -5.60 -9.17 -5.36
C PRO A 131 -5.17 -9.81 -6.69
N GLU A 132 -6.16 -10.21 -7.47
CA GLU A 132 -5.99 -10.26 -8.90
C GLU A 132 -5.73 -8.84 -9.45
N PRO A 133 -5.01 -8.68 -10.57
CA PRO A 133 -4.54 -7.38 -11.04
C PRO A 133 -5.67 -6.52 -11.69
N VAL A 134 -6.70 -6.24 -10.90
CA VAL A 134 -7.79 -5.33 -11.27
C VAL A 134 -7.34 -3.89 -11.00
N PRO A 135 -7.42 -2.95 -11.97
CA PRO A 135 -7.00 -1.57 -11.76
C PRO A 135 -7.73 -0.87 -10.61
N GLY A 136 -6.99 -0.12 -9.82
CA GLY A 136 -7.46 0.74 -8.73
C GLY A 136 -7.03 0.28 -7.34
N ASN A 137 -7.57 0.89 -6.29
CA ASN A 137 -7.16 0.65 -4.92
C ASN A 137 -7.70 -0.67 -4.35
N HIS A 138 -6.80 -1.47 -3.78
CA HIS A 138 -7.08 -2.70 -3.03
C HIS A 138 -6.62 -2.52 -1.58
N THR A 139 -7.55 -2.68 -0.64
CA THR A 139 -7.24 -2.61 0.78
C THR A 139 -6.93 -4.01 1.30
N ILE A 140 -5.76 -4.17 1.88
CA ILE A 140 -5.23 -5.43 2.43
C ILE A 140 -4.88 -5.20 3.89
N TRP A 141 -5.43 -6.00 4.78
CA TRP A 141 -5.15 -5.90 6.20
C TRP A 141 -4.20 -7.01 6.63
N ILE A 142 -3.00 -6.65 7.02
CA ILE A 142 -2.01 -7.59 7.55
C ILE A 142 -2.31 -7.93 9.01
N ALA A 143 -2.69 -6.93 9.77
CA ALA A 143 -3.13 -7.03 11.16
C ALA A 143 -4.21 -5.97 11.43
N ASP A 144 -4.74 -5.90 12.65
CA ASP A 144 -5.76 -4.89 13.01
C ASP A 144 -5.19 -3.46 13.00
N ASP A 145 -3.89 -3.32 13.12
CA ASP A 145 -3.15 -2.06 13.14
C ASP A 145 -2.28 -1.82 11.90
N ILE A 146 -2.24 -2.75 10.93
CA ILE A 146 -1.45 -2.62 9.70
C ILE A 146 -2.34 -2.77 8.47
N CYS A 147 -2.43 -1.71 7.66
CA CYS A 147 -3.22 -1.67 6.45
C CYS A 147 -2.36 -1.28 5.23
N LEU A 148 -2.42 -2.07 4.18
CA LEU A 148 -1.87 -1.75 2.86
C LEU A 148 -2.98 -1.31 1.92
N HIS A 149 -2.82 -0.15 1.30
CA HIS A 149 -3.58 0.34 0.16
C HIS A 149 -2.76 0.15 -1.11
N LEU A 150 -2.93 -0.99 -1.78
CA LEU A 150 -2.23 -1.30 -3.02
C LEU A 150 -3.02 -0.76 -4.21
N VAL A 151 -2.50 0.27 -4.86
CA VAL A 151 -3.12 0.94 -6.00
C VAL A 151 -2.54 0.37 -7.29
N VAL A 152 -3.33 -0.44 -7.97
CA VAL A 152 -2.92 -1.16 -9.18
C VAL A 152 -3.23 -0.35 -10.42
N GLY A 153 -2.24 -0.16 -11.29
CA GLY A 153 -2.32 0.58 -12.54
C GLY A 153 -1.34 1.74 -12.61
N GLU A 154 -1.43 2.51 -13.70
CA GLU A 154 -0.54 3.64 -13.96
C GLU A 154 -0.68 4.71 -12.86
N ILE A 155 0.43 5.08 -12.23
CA ILE A 155 0.44 6.01 -11.10
C ILE A 155 -0.16 7.38 -11.48
N HIS A 156 0.11 7.89 -12.69
CA HIS A 156 -0.41 9.18 -13.16
C HIS A 156 -1.94 9.21 -13.28
N ASP A 157 -2.56 8.08 -13.60
CA ASP A 157 -4.02 7.99 -13.70
C ASP A 157 -4.69 7.93 -12.32
N GLN A 158 -3.95 7.52 -11.29
CA GLN A 158 -4.48 7.24 -9.95
C GLN A 158 -4.13 8.31 -8.92
N ILE A 159 -2.94 8.92 -9.03
CA ILE A 159 -2.38 9.82 -7.99
C ILE A 159 -3.20 11.11 -7.81
N GLU A 160 -3.84 11.60 -8.87
CA GLU A 160 -4.63 12.83 -8.82
C GLU A 160 -5.82 12.73 -7.85
N THR A 161 -6.34 11.52 -7.65
CA THR A 161 -7.45 11.27 -6.72
C THR A 161 -7.00 10.99 -5.30
N LEU A 162 -5.69 10.97 -5.04
CA LEU A 162 -5.16 10.72 -3.71
C LEU A 162 -5.40 11.93 -2.80
N GLU A 163 -6.15 11.71 -1.73
CA GLU A 163 -6.32 12.65 -0.62
C GLU A 163 -5.75 12.00 0.64
N ALA A 164 -4.46 12.19 0.88
CA ALA A 164 -3.78 11.64 2.04
C ALA A 164 -2.74 12.62 2.58
N GLU A 165 -2.50 12.54 3.87
CA GLU A 165 -1.33 13.15 4.52
C GLU A 165 -0.40 12.02 4.93
N VAL A 166 0.84 12.06 4.44
CA VAL A 166 1.83 11.00 4.65
C VAL A 166 3.01 11.49 5.48
N ASP A 167 3.56 10.61 6.29
CA ASP A 167 4.68 10.88 7.19
C ASP A 167 6.03 10.57 6.53
N GLY A 168 6.04 9.63 5.59
CA GLY A 168 7.20 9.24 4.81
C GLY A 168 6.86 8.86 3.38
N ILE A 169 7.74 9.16 2.44
CA ILE A 169 7.64 8.75 1.05
C ILE A 169 8.87 7.91 0.70
N TYR A 170 8.63 6.66 0.35
CA TYR A 170 9.61 5.79 -0.27
C TYR A 170 9.54 6.02 -1.78
N LEU A 171 10.44 6.84 -2.29
CA LEU A 171 10.51 7.14 -3.71
C LEU A 171 11.34 6.07 -4.40
N ASP A 172 10.71 4.91 -4.58
CA ASP A 172 11.27 3.70 -5.18
C ASP A 172 10.68 3.44 -6.57
N GLY A 173 11.40 2.71 -7.40
CA GLY A 173 11.02 2.38 -8.76
C GLY A 173 12.27 2.15 -9.62
N PHE A 174 12.06 1.80 -10.88
CA PHE A 174 13.16 1.62 -11.83
C PHE A 174 13.93 2.92 -12.08
N THR A 175 15.17 2.79 -12.55
CA THR A 175 16.05 3.93 -12.77
C THR A 175 15.40 5.01 -13.64
N PRO A 176 15.64 6.31 -13.35
CA PRO A 176 15.03 7.41 -14.10
C PRO A 176 15.22 7.35 -15.61
N SER A 177 16.31 6.73 -16.10
CA SER A 177 16.55 6.52 -17.52
C SER A 177 15.68 5.44 -18.15
N GLN A 178 15.13 4.52 -17.34
CA GLN A 178 14.30 3.40 -17.80
C GLN A 178 12.82 3.63 -17.56
N ASN A 179 12.47 4.52 -16.61
CA ASN A 179 11.10 4.86 -16.30
C ASN A 179 10.96 6.36 -15.95
N ASP A 180 11.11 7.23 -16.96
CA ASP A 180 11.02 8.69 -16.79
C ASP A 180 9.65 9.14 -16.25
N ALA A 181 8.59 8.40 -16.53
CA ALA A 181 7.24 8.71 -16.06
C ALA A 181 7.18 8.81 -14.53
N MET A 182 7.83 7.92 -13.79
CA MET A 182 7.81 7.91 -12.31
C MET A 182 8.61 9.07 -11.67
N TRP A 183 9.38 9.81 -12.45
CA TRP A 183 10.29 10.85 -11.97
C TRP A 183 9.93 12.25 -12.49
N ASN A 184 8.76 12.39 -13.15
CA ASN A 184 8.36 13.68 -13.70
C ASN A 184 7.91 14.68 -12.63
N GLU A 185 8.00 15.97 -12.97
CA GLU A 185 7.71 17.05 -12.04
C GLU A 185 6.26 17.08 -11.53
N ALA A 186 5.27 16.70 -12.34
CA ALA A 186 3.87 16.72 -11.93
C ALA A 186 3.60 15.71 -10.82
N LEU A 187 4.11 14.47 -10.99
CA LEU A 187 4.03 13.43 -9.96
C LEU A 187 4.74 13.88 -8.68
N LEU A 188 5.97 14.38 -8.77
CA LEU A 188 6.73 14.84 -7.61
C LEU A 188 6.03 15.97 -6.86
N SER A 189 5.41 16.91 -7.58
CA SER A 189 4.61 18.00 -6.97
C SER A 189 3.44 17.44 -6.15
N LYS A 190 2.72 16.47 -6.71
CA LYS A 190 1.58 15.83 -6.02
C LYS A 190 2.04 15.04 -4.79
N LEU A 191 3.11 14.25 -4.90
CA LEU A 191 3.70 13.51 -3.79
C LEU A 191 4.11 14.44 -2.64
N VAL A 192 4.83 15.52 -2.95
CA VAL A 192 5.27 16.51 -1.95
C VAL A 192 4.06 17.22 -1.30
N SER A 193 2.98 17.47 -2.05
CA SER A 193 1.76 18.05 -1.48
C SER A 193 1.13 17.18 -0.40
N CYS A 194 1.22 15.87 -0.53
CA CYS A 194 0.73 14.90 0.45
C CYS A 194 1.63 14.79 1.69
N LEU A 195 2.89 15.20 1.61
CA LEU A 195 3.84 15.06 2.72
C LEU A 195 3.52 16.04 3.85
N ARG A 196 3.48 15.57 5.09
CA ARG A 196 3.30 16.42 6.29
C ARG A 196 4.51 17.32 6.54
N PRO A 197 4.34 18.44 7.26
CA PRO A 197 5.49 19.17 7.82
C PRO A 197 6.40 18.22 8.61
N GLY A 198 7.72 18.34 8.44
CA GLY A 198 8.70 17.43 9.03
C GLY A 198 8.68 15.99 8.46
N GLY A 199 7.80 15.69 7.50
CA GLY A 199 7.80 14.40 6.79
C GLY A 199 9.02 14.24 5.89
N LYS A 200 9.44 13.00 5.62
CA LYS A 200 10.66 12.69 4.87
C LYS A 200 10.39 11.94 3.57
N VAL A 201 11.24 12.19 2.60
CA VAL A 201 11.35 11.44 1.35
C VAL A 201 12.72 10.79 1.30
N SER A 202 12.79 9.52 0.97
CA SER A 202 14.06 8.85 0.75
C SER A 202 14.09 8.10 -0.58
N THR A 203 15.26 8.09 -1.23
CA THR A 203 15.47 7.41 -2.52
C THR A 203 16.93 7.04 -2.73
N TYR A 204 17.13 5.94 -3.43
CA TYR A 204 18.46 5.44 -3.79
C TYR A 204 19.16 6.28 -4.87
N THR A 205 18.43 7.10 -5.62
CA THR A 205 18.96 7.86 -6.74
C THR A 205 19.36 9.28 -6.34
N VAL A 206 20.44 9.76 -6.93
CA VAL A 206 20.95 11.15 -6.74
C VAL A 206 20.77 12.00 -8.00
N ALA A 207 19.84 11.63 -8.89
CA ALA A 207 19.59 12.32 -10.14
C ALA A 207 19.41 13.82 -9.91
N GLY A 208 20.18 14.64 -10.64
CA GLY A 208 20.17 16.08 -10.45
C GLY A 208 18.84 16.74 -10.75
N ALA A 209 18.07 16.20 -11.68
CA ALA A 209 16.72 16.66 -11.99
C ALA A 209 15.78 16.45 -10.80
N LEU A 210 15.78 15.25 -10.20
CA LEU A 210 14.99 14.93 -9.01
C LEU A 210 15.34 15.87 -7.84
N ARG A 211 16.64 16.02 -7.55
CA ARG A 211 17.09 16.90 -6.48
C ARG A 211 16.58 18.33 -6.66
N ARG A 212 16.69 18.88 -7.89
CA ARG A 212 16.20 20.24 -8.19
C ARG A 212 14.68 20.34 -8.04
N ALA A 213 13.93 19.32 -8.47
CA ALA A 213 12.48 19.30 -8.34
C ALA A 213 12.04 19.28 -6.86
N LEU A 214 12.64 18.45 -6.03
CA LEU A 214 12.33 18.39 -4.59
C LEU A 214 12.61 19.73 -3.90
N ILE A 215 13.74 20.40 -4.22
CA ILE A 215 14.05 21.74 -3.72
C ILE A 215 13.03 22.78 -4.22
N LYS A 216 12.67 22.73 -5.52
CA LYS A 216 11.66 23.61 -6.13
C LYS A 216 10.31 23.54 -5.42
N TYR A 217 9.94 22.35 -4.95
CA TYR A 217 8.69 22.12 -4.19
C TYR A 217 8.83 22.33 -2.68
N GLY A 218 9.93 22.93 -2.25
CA GLY A 218 10.10 23.44 -0.88
C GLY A 218 10.66 22.44 0.12
N LEU A 219 11.27 21.32 -0.32
CA LEU A 219 11.94 20.42 0.59
C LEU A 219 13.40 20.83 0.82
N THR A 220 13.90 20.60 2.01
CA THR A 220 15.34 20.60 2.29
C THR A 220 15.90 19.26 1.84
N VAL A 221 16.88 19.27 0.93
CA VAL A 221 17.42 18.06 0.30
C VAL A 221 18.90 17.91 0.61
N GLU A 222 19.26 16.79 1.18
CA GLU A 222 20.64 16.41 1.48
C GLU A 222 21.07 15.15 0.72
N LYS A 223 22.37 15.05 0.47
CA LYS A 223 23.01 13.82 0.02
C LYS A 223 23.53 13.11 1.26
N ALA A 224 22.98 11.93 1.51
CA ALA A 224 23.49 11.01 2.53
C ALA A 224 24.39 9.96 1.87
N LYS A 225 25.16 9.23 2.69
CA LYS A 225 25.97 8.11 2.23
C LYS A 225 25.06 7.04 1.63
N GLY A 226 25.37 6.55 0.44
CA GLY A 226 24.64 5.45 -0.18
C GLY A 226 25.00 4.09 0.42
N PHE A 227 24.21 3.08 0.08
CA PHE A 227 24.43 1.72 0.55
C PHE A 227 25.51 0.99 -0.27
N GLY A 228 26.33 0.19 0.38
CA GLY A 228 27.35 -0.65 -0.25
C GLY A 228 28.33 0.14 -1.12
N ARG A 229 28.30 -0.13 -2.45
CA ARG A 229 29.16 0.55 -3.44
C ARG A 229 28.58 1.86 -3.96
N LYS A 230 27.29 2.14 -3.71
CA LYS A 230 26.66 3.40 -4.10
C LYS A 230 27.21 4.52 -3.24
N ARG A 231 27.69 5.58 -3.88
CA ARG A 231 28.37 6.69 -3.21
C ARG A 231 27.41 7.52 -2.36
N ASP A 232 26.26 7.84 -2.91
CA ASP A 232 25.30 8.75 -2.30
C ASP A 232 23.86 8.24 -2.50
N MET A 233 22.95 8.68 -1.62
CA MET A 233 21.50 8.64 -1.73
C MET A 233 20.92 10.02 -1.45
N LEU A 234 19.63 10.24 -1.71
CA LEU A 234 18.95 11.49 -1.34
C LEU A 234 17.97 11.25 -0.20
N ILE A 235 18.04 12.13 0.79
CA ILE A 235 17.02 12.32 1.80
C ILE A 235 16.50 13.74 1.65
N ALA A 236 15.18 13.91 1.68
CA ALA A 236 14.56 15.21 1.66
C ALA A 236 13.52 15.32 2.78
N GLU A 237 13.40 16.51 3.36
CA GLU A 237 12.49 16.77 4.46
C GLU A 237 11.65 18.02 4.17
N LYS A 238 10.35 17.94 4.44
CA LYS A 238 9.46 19.09 4.36
C LYS A 238 9.65 19.97 5.59
N PRO A 239 9.91 21.25 5.43
CA PRO A 239 10.09 22.15 6.57
C PRO A 239 8.92 22.13 7.55
N GLY A 240 9.23 22.23 8.84
CA GLY A 240 8.26 22.24 9.96
C GLY A 240 8.46 21.09 10.93
N ASP A 241 7.82 21.19 12.09
CA ASP A 241 7.92 20.17 13.12
C ASP A 241 6.97 19.01 12.79
N TRP A 242 7.51 17.79 12.74
CA TRP A 242 6.71 16.61 12.56
C TRP A 242 5.87 16.32 13.81
N GLN A 243 4.58 16.11 13.58
CA GLN A 243 3.64 15.71 14.62
C GLN A 243 2.86 14.47 14.15
N PRO A 244 2.70 13.44 15.00
CA PRO A 244 1.95 12.26 14.64
C PRO A 244 0.48 12.61 14.32
N ALA A 245 -0.05 11.99 13.28
CA ALA A 245 -1.47 12.14 12.95
C ALA A 245 -2.33 11.52 14.05
N SER A 246 -3.19 12.32 14.67
CA SER A 246 -4.20 11.79 15.58
C SER A 246 -5.35 11.13 14.81
N HIS A 247 -5.64 9.87 15.10
CA HIS A 247 -6.84 9.21 14.59
C HIS A 247 -8.06 9.64 15.41
N ASN A 248 -8.94 10.41 14.79
CA ASN A 248 -10.18 10.83 15.43
C ASN A 248 -11.19 9.67 15.48
N ILE A 249 -11.27 9.00 16.64
CA ILE A 249 -12.23 7.92 16.87
C ILE A 249 -13.64 8.50 16.95
N LYS A 250 -14.47 8.18 15.96
CA LYS A 250 -15.87 8.63 15.90
C LYS A 250 -16.79 7.58 16.49
N LYS A 251 -17.92 8.06 17.07
CA LYS A 251 -19.09 7.23 17.35
C LYS A 251 -19.97 7.23 16.09
N ILE A 252 -20.20 6.07 15.52
CA ILE A 252 -20.91 5.91 14.26
C ILE A 252 -22.09 4.97 14.47
N ILE A 253 -23.26 5.36 13.97
CA ILE A 253 -24.44 4.50 13.95
C ILE A 253 -24.65 4.03 12.52
N VAL A 254 -24.70 2.71 12.33
CA VAL A 254 -25.07 2.07 11.07
C VAL A 254 -26.51 1.58 11.20
N ILE A 255 -27.39 2.07 10.33
CA ILE A 255 -28.80 1.70 10.29
C ILE A 255 -29.01 0.61 9.24
N GLY A 256 -29.53 -0.53 9.67
CA GLY A 256 -29.72 -1.72 8.85
C GLY A 256 -28.64 -2.78 9.10
N ALA A 257 -29.03 -3.92 9.70
CA ALA A 257 -28.14 -5.07 9.94
C ALA A 257 -28.23 -6.13 8.82
N GLY A 258 -28.54 -5.71 7.61
CA GLY A 258 -28.38 -6.52 6.41
C GLY A 258 -26.91 -6.69 6.04
N LEU A 259 -26.62 -7.41 4.94
CA LEU A 259 -25.25 -7.72 4.50
C LEU A 259 -24.38 -6.44 4.38
N THR A 260 -24.89 -5.42 3.73
CA THR A 260 -24.16 -4.15 3.52
C THR A 260 -23.86 -3.45 4.86
N GLY A 261 -24.86 -3.34 5.75
CA GLY A 261 -24.66 -2.70 7.04
C GLY A 261 -23.67 -3.42 7.93
N LEU A 262 -23.68 -4.75 7.93
CA LEU A 262 -22.70 -5.56 8.66
C LEU A 262 -21.28 -5.37 8.11
N LEU A 263 -21.10 -5.38 6.80
CA LEU A 263 -19.81 -5.14 6.16
C LEU A 263 -19.28 -3.73 6.45
N CYS A 264 -20.15 -2.71 6.36
CA CYS A 264 -19.80 -1.33 6.72
C CYS A 264 -19.41 -1.23 8.20
N ALA A 265 -20.20 -1.80 9.10
CA ALA A 265 -19.93 -1.77 10.53
C ALA A 265 -18.58 -2.46 10.86
N LYS A 266 -18.31 -3.63 10.24
CA LYS A 266 -17.04 -4.34 10.37
C LYS A 266 -15.87 -3.49 9.88
N ALA A 267 -15.98 -2.89 8.69
CA ALA A 267 -14.94 -2.05 8.11
C ALA A 267 -14.65 -0.80 8.95
N LEU A 268 -15.67 -0.17 9.52
CA LEU A 268 -15.54 0.99 10.38
C LEU A 268 -14.92 0.62 11.74
N ARG A 269 -15.32 -0.51 12.34
CA ARG A 269 -14.71 -1.02 13.58
C ARG A 269 -13.23 -1.35 13.38
N ARG A 270 -12.90 -1.99 12.27
CA ARG A 270 -11.51 -2.31 11.95
C ARG A 270 -10.65 -1.05 11.81
N ARG A 271 -11.25 0.06 11.39
CA ARG A 271 -10.60 1.39 11.38
C ARG A 271 -10.58 2.08 12.75
N GLY A 272 -11.00 1.40 13.83
CA GLY A 272 -10.95 1.90 15.20
C GLY A 272 -12.13 2.75 15.63
N HIS A 273 -13.17 2.91 14.81
CA HIS A 273 -14.36 3.67 15.20
C HIS A 273 -15.25 2.88 16.19
N LYS A 274 -15.97 3.60 17.05
CA LYS A 274 -17.01 3.01 17.91
C LYS A 274 -18.29 2.93 17.11
N VAL A 275 -18.70 1.70 16.73
CA VAL A 275 -19.84 1.48 15.84
C VAL A 275 -20.98 0.83 16.60
N SER A 276 -22.18 1.43 16.49
CA SER A 276 -23.46 0.86 16.91
C SER A 276 -24.23 0.46 15.67
N LEU A 277 -24.67 -0.80 15.60
CA LEU A 277 -25.50 -1.32 14.51
C LEU A 277 -26.95 -1.38 15.01
N VAL A 278 -27.88 -0.78 14.28
CA VAL A 278 -29.31 -0.69 14.63
C VAL A 278 -30.13 -1.27 13.48
N ASP A 279 -31.06 -2.14 13.81
CA ASP A 279 -32.00 -2.74 12.85
C ASP A 279 -33.42 -2.86 13.47
N GLN A 280 -34.41 -2.99 12.64
CA GLN A 280 -35.78 -3.26 13.07
C GLN A 280 -35.98 -4.70 13.56
N THR A 281 -35.10 -5.62 13.16
CA THR A 281 -35.08 -7.01 13.60
C THR A 281 -34.15 -7.19 14.78
N SER A 282 -34.48 -8.10 15.70
CA SER A 282 -33.67 -8.39 16.88
C SER A 282 -32.32 -9.05 16.59
N GLU A 283 -32.16 -9.55 15.37
CA GLU A 283 -30.96 -10.28 14.97
C GLU A 283 -30.40 -9.79 13.63
N PRO A 284 -29.05 -9.79 13.49
CA PRO A 284 -28.41 -9.48 12.22
C PRO A 284 -28.91 -10.41 11.11
N LEU A 285 -29.03 -9.88 9.90
CA LEU A 285 -29.56 -10.60 8.72
C LEU A 285 -30.98 -11.14 8.90
N GLY A 286 -31.75 -10.68 9.88
CA GLY A 286 -33.09 -11.20 10.19
C GLY A 286 -34.04 -11.21 8.98
N ALA A 287 -34.01 -10.17 8.14
CA ALA A 287 -34.77 -10.12 6.89
C ALA A 287 -34.30 -11.13 5.83
N LEU A 288 -33.08 -11.63 5.91
CA LEU A 288 -32.50 -12.59 4.95
C LEU A 288 -32.63 -14.04 5.38
N ARG A 289 -33.09 -14.32 6.61
CA ARG A 289 -33.22 -15.69 7.15
C ARG A 289 -34.12 -16.61 6.31
N GLN A 290 -35.07 -16.05 5.59
CA GLN A 290 -35.95 -16.82 4.73
C GLN A 290 -35.32 -17.14 3.36
N ILE A 291 -34.19 -16.48 3.04
CA ILE A 291 -33.48 -16.67 1.78
C ILE A 291 -32.43 -17.76 1.99
N LYS A 292 -32.64 -18.92 1.38
CA LYS A 292 -31.76 -20.07 1.54
C LYS A 292 -30.38 -19.86 0.88
N GLN A 293 -30.29 -19.02 -0.14
CA GLN A 293 -29.06 -18.81 -0.89
C GLN A 293 -29.05 -17.42 -1.52
N ILE A 294 -27.94 -16.71 -1.39
CA ILE A 294 -27.68 -15.42 -2.03
C ILE A 294 -26.53 -15.58 -3.01
N ALA A 295 -26.76 -15.26 -4.28
CA ALA A 295 -25.70 -15.22 -5.28
C ALA A 295 -24.98 -13.86 -5.18
N ILE A 296 -23.67 -13.88 -5.07
CA ILE A 296 -22.82 -12.69 -5.10
C ILE A 296 -21.94 -12.79 -6.34
N TYR A 297 -22.05 -11.81 -7.22
CA TYR A 297 -21.28 -11.74 -8.45
C TYR A 297 -21.07 -10.28 -8.87
N PRO A 298 -19.95 -9.97 -9.57
CA PRO A 298 -19.75 -8.63 -10.11
C PRO A 298 -20.60 -8.43 -11.36
N GLN A 299 -21.17 -7.24 -11.51
CA GLN A 299 -21.82 -6.88 -12.76
C GLN A 299 -20.76 -6.50 -13.79
N LEU A 300 -20.53 -7.39 -14.74
CA LEU A 300 -19.57 -7.20 -15.83
C LEU A 300 -20.30 -7.07 -17.16
N SER A 301 -19.81 -6.21 -18.02
CA SER A 301 -20.26 -6.03 -19.39
C SER A 301 -19.21 -6.56 -20.38
N LYS A 302 -19.58 -6.82 -21.62
CA LYS A 302 -18.64 -7.28 -22.65
C LYS A 302 -17.43 -6.34 -22.82
N THR A 303 -17.66 -5.05 -22.66
CA THR A 303 -16.62 -4.02 -22.67
C THR A 303 -16.57 -3.38 -21.27
N PRO A 304 -15.39 -3.27 -20.65
CA PRO A 304 -15.25 -2.62 -19.35
C PRO A 304 -15.84 -1.21 -19.35
N GLN A 305 -16.62 -0.90 -18.32
CA GLN A 305 -17.18 0.42 -18.08
C GLN A 305 -16.44 1.05 -16.88
N PRO A 306 -16.43 2.36 -16.69
CA PRO A 306 -15.74 3.01 -15.57
C PRO A 306 -16.10 2.43 -14.20
N TYR A 307 -17.35 2.00 -14.00
CA TYR A 307 -17.82 1.39 -12.77
C TYR A 307 -17.57 -0.13 -12.67
N SER A 308 -17.23 -0.81 -13.75
CA SER A 308 -17.02 -2.26 -13.76
C SER A 308 -15.85 -2.68 -12.85
N ASN A 309 -14.77 -1.91 -12.87
CA ASN A 309 -13.62 -2.15 -11.99
C ASN A 309 -13.99 -1.95 -10.52
N LEU A 310 -14.90 -1.02 -10.19
CA LEU A 310 -15.41 -0.86 -8.83
C LEU A 310 -16.16 -2.12 -8.38
N TYR A 311 -17.08 -2.65 -9.21
CA TYR A 311 -17.81 -3.87 -8.88
C TYR A 311 -16.89 -5.08 -8.74
N LEU A 312 -15.91 -5.21 -9.62
CA LEU A 312 -14.97 -6.33 -9.57
C LEU A 312 -14.07 -6.25 -8.32
N ARG A 313 -13.55 -5.07 -7.96
CA ARG A 313 -12.79 -4.87 -6.72
C ARG A 313 -13.64 -5.11 -5.47
N ALA A 314 -14.87 -4.61 -5.45
CA ALA A 314 -15.79 -4.83 -4.36
C ALA A 314 -16.09 -6.33 -4.16
N TYR A 315 -16.26 -7.06 -5.26
CA TYR A 315 -16.44 -8.51 -5.24
C TYR A 315 -15.19 -9.23 -4.70
N GLN A 316 -14.00 -8.90 -5.20
CA GLN A 316 -12.75 -9.45 -4.70
C GLN A 316 -12.53 -9.11 -3.21
N TYR A 317 -12.81 -7.87 -2.80
CA TYR A 317 -12.74 -7.48 -1.39
C TYR A 317 -13.67 -8.33 -0.53
N PHE A 318 -14.91 -8.50 -0.98
CA PHE A 318 -15.88 -9.35 -0.28
C PHE A 318 -15.38 -10.79 -0.12
N LEU A 319 -14.94 -11.43 -1.20
CA LEU A 319 -14.47 -12.81 -1.16
C LEU A 319 -13.30 -12.99 -0.18
N ARG A 320 -12.30 -12.13 -0.26
CA ARG A 320 -11.12 -12.19 0.63
C ARG A 320 -11.47 -11.99 2.10
N HIS A 321 -12.40 -11.10 2.41
CA HIS A 321 -12.78 -10.82 3.79
C HIS A 321 -13.77 -11.83 4.38
N GLN A 322 -14.46 -12.60 3.56
CA GLN A 322 -15.31 -13.70 4.02
C GLN A 322 -14.50 -14.99 4.21
N ALA A 323 -13.52 -15.26 3.35
CA ALA A 323 -12.63 -16.42 3.48
C ALA A 323 -11.82 -16.41 4.78
N LEU A 324 -11.40 -15.22 5.25
CA LEU A 324 -10.68 -15.04 6.52
C LEU A 324 -11.52 -15.32 7.77
N HIS A 325 -12.82 -15.44 7.64
CA HIS A 325 -13.74 -15.75 8.70
C HIS A 325 -14.68 -16.86 8.24
N ALA A 326 -14.11 -18.05 8.07
CA ALA A 326 -14.88 -19.29 8.17
C ALA A 326 -15.40 -19.42 9.63
N CYS A 327 -16.03 -18.39 10.13
CA CYS A 327 -16.97 -18.47 11.22
C CYS A 327 -18.19 -19.17 10.67
N GLY A 328 -18.25 -20.47 10.85
CA GLY A 328 -19.40 -21.28 10.60
C GLY A 328 -19.84 -21.20 9.13
N ARG A 329 -19.79 -22.31 8.44
CA ARG A 329 -20.58 -22.50 7.25
C ARG A 329 -21.94 -21.84 7.48
N ILE A 330 -22.27 -20.82 6.70
CA ILE A 330 -23.67 -20.52 6.42
C ILE A 330 -24.08 -21.66 5.52
N GLU A 331 -24.48 -22.78 6.10
CA GLU A 331 -25.14 -23.86 5.41
C GLU A 331 -26.53 -23.38 4.94
#